data_c81908313d2ca34f287a7eb133085065
#
_entry.id   c81908313d2ca34f287a7eb133085065
#
_cell.length_a   1.000
_cell.length_b   1.000
_cell.length_c   1.000
_cell.angle_alpha   90.00
_cell.angle_beta   90.00
_cell.angle_gamma   90.00
#
_symmetry.space_group_name_H-M   'P 1'
#
loop_
_entity.id
_entity.type
_entity.pdbx_description
1 polymer ?
#
loop_
_entity_poly.entity_id
_entity_poly.type
_entity_poly.pdbx_seq_one_letter_code
_entity_poly.pdbx_strand_id
1 'polypeptide(L)'
;MASTYVNDLRLNELGTGDGSGTWGTTTNTNLELIGEALSFGTEAISTNANTHTSTIADGSTDPARSMYIKYTGALDSDCTITIAPNTLSRVHFIENATTDSGSSGPYNIIISQGSGANITIPNGDTKVVYLDGAGSGAAVVDAFASLSTVDLKVQDDLTVTDDAAVGGALTVTGLITGNANLTLGGTTPTLTIGDAGAEDTKLVFDGNAQDFYVGLDDSADDLVIGKGSTVGTTPALSIDENLLVTVSDDV
;
A
#
# COMPACT_ATOMS: atom_id res chain seq x y z
N MET A 1 -2.91 -44.88 21.54
CA MET A 1 -2.72 -44.31 20.18
C MET A 1 -1.68 -43.20 20.35
N ALA A 2 -0.66 -43.13 19.51
CA ALA A 2 0.38 -42.12 19.66
C ALA A 2 -0.19 -40.70 19.49
N SER A 3 0.35 -39.75 20.25
CA SER A 3 0.04 -38.34 20.08
C SER A 3 0.36 -37.86 18.66
N THR A 4 -0.45 -36.92 18.13
CA THR A 4 -0.29 -36.35 16.79
C THR A 4 -0.23 -34.83 16.85
N TYR A 5 0.19 -34.19 15.73
CA TYR A 5 0.35 -32.74 15.58
C TYR A 5 -0.22 -32.28 14.23
N VAL A 6 -1.41 -32.76 13.87
CA VAL A 6 -1.98 -32.57 12.54
C VAL A 6 -2.78 -31.28 12.37
N ASN A 7 -3.07 -30.57 13.49
CA ASN A 7 -3.78 -29.29 13.44
C ASN A 7 -2.87 -28.14 12.96
N ASP A 8 -3.49 -27.06 12.48
CA ASP A 8 -2.79 -25.90 11.91
C ASP A 8 -1.93 -25.12 12.93
N LEU A 9 -2.09 -25.36 14.22
CA LEU A 9 -1.25 -24.81 15.27
C LEU A 9 -0.12 -25.75 15.70
N ARG A 10 -0.09 -26.97 15.18
CA ARG A 10 0.87 -28.02 15.56
C ARG A 10 0.86 -28.32 17.07
N LEU A 11 -0.32 -28.22 17.69
CA LEU A 11 -0.56 -28.58 19.07
C LEU A 11 -0.56 -30.10 19.25
N ASN A 12 -0.15 -30.55 20.41
CA ASN A 12 -0.20 -31.98 20.73
C ASN A 12 -1.64 -32.47 20.92
N GLU A 13 -2.07 -33.37 20.07
CA GLU A 13 -3.35 -34.10 20.17
C GLU A 13 -3.11 -35.43 20.87
N LEU A 14 -3.43 -35.49 22.16
CA LEU A 14 -3.24 -36.69 22.97
C LEU A 14 -4.18 -37.81 22.50
N GLY A 15 -3.61 -38.98 22.21
CA GLY A 15 -4.39 -40.19 21.95
C GLY A 15 -5.08 -40.70 23.23
N THR A 16 -6.16 -41.45 23.05
CA THR A 16 -6.88 -42.05 24.21
C THR A 16 -5.95 -42.98 24.98
N GLY A 17 -5.76 -42.69 26.27
CA GLY A 17 -4.86 -43.40 27.17
C GLY A 17 -3.43 -42.90 27.22
N ASP A 18 -3.07 -41.96 26.36
CA ASP A 18 -1.77 -41.29 26.42
C ASP A 18 -1.75 -40.18 27.49
N GLY A 19 -0.55 -39.77 27.88
CA GLY A 19 -0.34 -38.63 28.78
C GLY A 19 -0.63 -38.93 30.27
N SER A 20 -0.69 -40.20 30.66
CA SER A 20 -0.81 -40.55 32.10
C SER A 20 0.34 -39.93 32.90
N GLY A 21 0.01 -39.03 33.83
CA GLY A 21 0.96 -38.26 34.65
C GLY A 21 1.56 -37.04 33.94
N THR A 22 1.33 -36.80 32.63
CA THR A 22 1.86 -35.67 31.86
C THR A 22 0.81 -34.82 31.15
N TRP A 23 -0.47 -35.24 31.18
CA TRP A 23 -1.55 -34.53 30.48
C TRP A 23 -1.64 -33.04 30.85
N GLY A 24 -1.43 -32.71 32.14
CA GLY A 24 -1.47 -31.33 32.60
C GLY A 24 -0.37 -30.47 32.00
N THR A 25 0.85 -31.00 31.91
CA THR A 25 1.95 -30.33 31.23
C THR A 25 1.66 -30.14 29.75
N THR A 26 1.19 -31.18 29.06
CA THR A 26 0.85 -31.10 27.64
C THR A 26 -0.26 -30.08 27.38
N THR A 27 -1.29 -30.04 28.22
CA THR A 27 -2.36 -29.06 28.13
C THR A 27 -1.84 -27.62 28.31
N ASN A 28 -0.99 -27.39 29.32
CA ASN A 28 -0.41 -26.09 29.58
C ASN A 28 0.48 -25.64 28.41
N THR A 29 1.31 -26.52 27.88
CA THR A 29 2.12 -26.24 26.68
C THR A 29 1.24 -25.87 25.49
N ASN A 30 0.15 -26.63 25.25
CA ASN A 30 -0.78 -26.27 24.17
C ASN A 30 -1.42 -24.88 24.38
N LEU A 31 -1.78 -24.51 25.60
CA LEU A 31 -2.32 -23.17 25.90
C LEU A 31 -1.28 -22.07 25.67
N GLU A 32 -0.01 -22.31 26.03
CA GLU A 32 1.11 -21.40 25.75
C GLU A 32 1.32 -21.22 24.24
N LEU A 33 1.26 -22.30 23.46
CA LEU A 33 1.40 -22.28 22.00
C LEU A 33 0.22 -21.58 21.32
N ILE A 34 -1.00 -21.66 21.87
CA ILE A 34 -2.15 -20.87 21.42
C ILE A 34 -1.88 -19.38 21.66
N GLY A 35 -1.36 -19.03 22.84
CA GLY A 35 -0.94 -17.65 23.15
C GLY A 35 0.12 -17.14 22.18
N GLU A 36 1.15 -17.97 21.89
CA GLU A 36 2.17 -17.67 20.92
C GLU A 36 1.60 -17.44 19.51
N ALA A 37 0.63 -18.27 19.09
CA ALA A 37 0.01 -18.16 17.77
C ALA A 37 -0.78 -16.86 17.57
N LEU A 38 -1.16 -16.16 18.63
CA LEU A 38 -1.84 -14.86 18.59
C LEU A 38 -0.88 -13.69 18.84
N SER A 39 0.42 -13.95 18.99
CA SER A 39 1.43 -12.97 19.39
C SER A 39 2.27 -12.46 18.20
N PHE A 40 3.33 -11.79 18.56
CA PHE A 40 4.39 -11.28 17.69
C PHE A 40 5.65 -12.15 17.85
N GLY A 41 6.23 -12.55 16.73
CA GLY A 41 7.51 -13.28 16.67
C GLY A 41 8.54 -12.56 15.82
N THR A 42 9.81 -12.74 16.16
CA THR A 42 10.93 -12.27 15.34
C THR A 42 11.79 -13.46 14.95
N GLU A 43 12.07 -13.61 13.67
CA GLU A 43 12.92 -14.67 13.13
C GLU A 43 14.08 -14.04 12.36
N ALA A 44 15.30 -14.50 12.67
CA ALA A 44 16.51 -14.00 12.02
C ALA A 44 16.90 -14.89 10.85
N ILE A 45 17.01 -14.32 9.65
CA ILE A 45 17.59 -14.96 8.48
C ILE A 45 19.11 -14.90 8.59
N SER A 46 19.80 -15.99 8.25
CA SER A 46 21.26 -16.00 8.21
C SER A 46 21.79 -14.97 7.21
N THR A 47 22.90 -14.32 7.55
CA THR A 47 23.54 -13.32 6.67
C THR A 47 23.78 -13.88 5.28
N ASN A 48 23.35 -13.14 4.25
CA ASN A 48 23.49 -13.46 2.83
C ASN A 48 22.82 -14.77 2.41
N ALA A 49 21.77 -15.20 3.12
CA ALA A 49 21.02 -16.38 2.71
C ALA A 49 20.04 -16.04 1.57
N ASN A 50 20.10 -16.80 0.49
CA ASN A 50 19.15 -16.74 -0.63
C ASN A 50 17.89 -17.54 -0.36
N THR A 51 17.94 -18.47 0.61
CA THR A 51 16.81 -19.28 1.06
C THR A 51 16.82 -19.44 2.57
N HIS A 52 15.63 -19.49 3.17
CA HIS A 52 15.42 -19.74 4.58
C HIS A 52 14.20 -20.64 4.75
N THR A 53 14.18 -21.48 5.79
CA THR A 53 13.01 -22.27 6.15
C THR A 53 12.54 -21.91 7.54
N SER A 54 11.35 -21.34 7.63
CA SER A 54 10.62 -21.10 8.87
C SER A 54 9.75 -22.30 9.18
N THR A 55 9.99 -22.97 10.29
CA THR A 55 9.25 -24.20 10.63
C THR A 55 8.40 -23.95 11.87
N ILE A 56 7.10 -24.20 11.73
CA ILE A 56 6.17 -24.26 12.87
C ILE A 56 6.32 -25.64 13.52
N ALA A 57 6.96 -25.64 14.69
CA ALA A 57 7.42 -26.86 15.36
C ALA A 57 6.27 -27.64 16.03
N ASP A 58 6.39 -28.97 16.05
CA ASP A 58 5.44 -29.84 16.73
C ASP A 58 5.50 -29.69 18.24
N GLY A 59 4.47 -29.13 18.84
CA GLY A 59 4.33 -29.02 20.30
C GLY A 59 5.43 -28.23 20.98
N SER A 60 6.17 -27.40 20.28
CA SER A 60 7.28 -26.58 20.79
C SER A 60 7.16 -25.15 20.32
N THR A 61 7.69 -24.21 21.08
CA THR A 61 7.72 -22.78 20.74
C THR A 61 8.58 -22.52 19.51
N ASP A 62 8.13 -21.61 18.65
CA ASP A 62 8.86 -21.10 17.50
C ASP A 62 8.30 -19.74 17.05
N PRO A 63 9.12 -18.84 16.46
CA PRO A 63 8.65 -17.52 16.02
C PRO A 63 7.70 -17.58 14.82
N ALA A 64 7.77 -18.64 14.00
CA ALA A 64 6.94 -18.78 12.79
C ALA A 64 5.48 -19.11 13.12
N ARG A 65 5.19 -19.56 14.36
CA ARG A 65 3.84 -19.78 14.85
C ARG A 65 3.06 -18.47 15.05
N SER A 66 3.74 -17.36 15.32
CA SER A 66 3.13 -16.08 15.66
C SER A 66 2.24 -15.54 14.54
N MET A 67 1.18 -14.83 14.90
CA MET A 67 0.31 -14.16 13.94
C MET A 67 1.06 -13.08 13.18
N TYR A 68 1.89 -12.30 13.87
CA TYR A 68 2.78 -11.31 13.27
C TYR A 68 4.21 -11.83 13.31
N ILE A 69 4.83 -11.96 12.16
CA ILE A 69 6.22 -12.44 12.02
C ILE A 69 7.07 -11.31 11.44
N LYS A 70 8.13 -10.95 12.17
CA LYS A 70 9.13 -10.00 11.72
C LYS A 70 10.39 -10.73 11.29
N TYR A 71 10.71 -10.73 10.01
CA TYR A 71 11.98 -11.27 9.50
C TYR A 71 13.08 -10.22 9.57
N THR A 72 14.21 -10.60 10.16
CA THR A 72 15.41 -9.76 10.29
C THR A 72 16.64 -10.47 9.72
N GLY A 73 17.74 -9.76 9.58
CA GLY A 73 19.00 -10.30 9.06
C GLY A 73 19.53 -9.42 7.93
N ALA A 74 20.81 -9.61 7.59
CA ALA A 74 21.49 -8.86 6.54
C ALA A 74 21.56 -9.68 5.25
N LEU A 75 21.02 -9.18 4.15
CA LEU A 75 20.91 -9.88 2.86
C LEU A 75 21.78 -9.20 1.79
N ASP A 76 22.26 -9.98 0.83
CA ASP A 76 22.96 -9.52 -0.38
C ASP A 76 22.17 -9.81 -1.68
N SER A 77 21.02 -10.43 -1.56
CA SER A 77 20.05 -10.75 -2.62
C SER A 77 18.66 -11.01 -2.04
N ASP A 78 17.65 -11.11 -2.88
CA ASP A 78 16.32 -11.54 -2.46
C ASP A 78 16.38 -12.93 -1.82
N CYS A 79 15.65 -13.12 -0.71
CA CYS A 79 15.62 -14.36 0.04
C CYS A 79 14.24 -15.04 -0.02
N THR A 80 14.21 -16.29 -0.49
CA THR A 80 12.98 -17.09 -0.45
C THR A 80 12.83 -17.77 0.92
N ILE A 81 11.74 -17.43 1.62
CA ILE A 81 11.39 -18.00 2.93
C ILE A 81 10.28 -19.05 2.73
N THR A 82 10.60 -20.31 2.98
CA THR A 82 9.61 -21.40 2.94
C THR A 82 9.03 -21.65 4.31
N ILE A 83 7.71 -21.46 4.47
CA ILE A 83 7.00 -21.76 5.71
C ILE A 83 6.58 -23.23 5.70
N ALA A 84 7.03 -23.97 6.71
CA ALA A 84 6.81 -25.41 6.86
C ALA A 84 6.06 -25.73 8.17
N PRO A 85 5.30 -26.86 8.18
CA PRO A 85 5.01 -27.75 7.07
C PRO A 85 4.01 -27.14 6.06
N ASN A 86 4.06 -27.61 4.81
CA ASN A 86 3.24 -27.11 3.70
C ASN A 86 1.75 -27.54 3.76
N THR A 87 1.33 -28.16 4.85
CA THR A 87 -0.06 -28.56 5.11
C THR A 87 -0.79 -27.63 6.07
N LEU A 88 -0.15 -26.53 6.51
CA LEU A 88 -0.75 -25.57 7.44
C LEU A 88 -1.55 -24.51 6.68
N SER A 89 -2.79 -24.29 7.10
CA SER A 89 -3.65 -23.21 6.59
C SER A 89 -3.73 -22.10 7.65
N ARG A 90 -3.14 -20.93 7.37
CA ARG A 90 -3.03 -19.86 8.38
C ARG A 90 -2.94 -18.48 7.73
N VAL A 91 -3.36 -17.47 8.50
CA VAL A 91 -3.12 -16.06 8.18
C VAL A 91 -1.95 -15.53 8.99
N HIS A 92 -1.07 -14.77 8.35
CA HIS A 92 0.05 -14.07 8.98
C HIS A 92 0.14 -12.62 8.50
N PHE A 93 0.55 -11.74 9.40
CA PHE A 93 1.16 -10.45 9.09
C PHE A 93 2.66 -10.68 9.01
N ILE A 94 3.28 -10.40 7.87
CA ILE A 94 4.71 -10.64 7.66
C ILE A 94 5.41 -9.34 7.32
N GLU A 95 6.36 -8.94 8.17
CA GLU A 95 7.21 -7.76 7.99
C GLU A 95 8.58 -8.15 7.45
N ASN A 96 9.00 -7.49 6.38
CA ASN A 96 10.38 -7.54 5.91
C ASN A 96 11.21 -6.44 6.59
N ALA A 97 11.84 -6.76 7.72
CA ALA A 97 12.75 -5.88 8.43
C ALA A 97 14.22 -6.29 8.24
N THR A 98 14.55 -6.89 7.10
CA THR A 98 15.93 -7.22 6.75
C THR A 98 16.72 -5.95 6.42
N THR A 99 18.04 -6.06 6.46
CA THR A 99 18.97 -4.98 6.12
C THR A 99 19.84 -5.39 4.94
N ASP A 100 20.42 -4.43 4.23
CA ASP A 100 21.44 -4.69 3.21
C ASP A 100 22.77 -5.03 3.89
N SER A 101 23.40 -6.11 3.47
CA SER A 101 24.77 -6.49 3.89
C SER A 101 25.86 -5.97 2.96
N GLY A 102 25.47 -5.37 1.82
CA GLY A 102 26.35 -4.85 0.78
C GLY A 102 26.04 -3.41 0.42
N SER A 103 25.95 -3.12 -0.88
CA SER A 103 25.69 -1.79 -1.42
C SER A 103 24.67 -1.77 -2.57
N SER A 104 23.96 -2.85 -2.78
CA SER A 104 23.02 -3.03 -3.91
C SER A 104 21.57 -3.24 -3.50
N GLY A 105 21.29 -3.33 -2.18
CA GLY A 105 19.96 -3.44 -1.62
C GLY A 105 19.15 -2.14 -1.66
N PRO A 106 17.98 -2.10 -1.03
CA PRO A 106 17.42 -3.15 -0.17
C PRO A 106 16.83 -4.33 -0.94
N TYR A 107 16.70 -5.48 -0.26
CA TYR A 107 16.26 -6.74 -0.86
C TYR A 107 14.88 -7.18 -0.38
N ASN A 108 14.19 -7.93 -1.22
CA ASN A 108 12.88 -8.47 -0.92
C ASN A 108 12.99 -9.79 -0.15
N ILE A 109 11.94 -10.13 0.60
CA ILE A 109 11.70 -11.52 1.00
C ILE A 109 10.54 -12.07 0.15
N ILE A 110 10.65 -13.35 -0.22
CA ILE A 110 9.67 -14.06 -1.04
C ILE A 110 9.10 -15.19 -0.19
N ILE A 111 7.84 -15.06 0.22
CA ILE A 111 7.19 -16.06 1.07
C ILE A 111 6.64 -17.18 0.19
N SER A 112 6.99 -18.40 0.53
CA SER A 112 6.63 -19.63 -0.16
C SER A 112 6.13 -20.68 0.84
N GLN A 113 5.31 -21.64 0.38
CA GLN A 113 4.90 -22.77 1.21
C GLN A 113 5.06 -24.12 0.48
N GLY A 114 4.92 -24.12 -0.83
CA GLY A 114 5.04 -25.31 -1.70
C GLY A 114 5.42 -24.92 -3.12
N SER A 115 4.90 -25.60 -4.11
CA SER A 115 5.12 -25.28 -5.52
C SER A 115 4.09 -24.31 -6.10
N GLY A 116 3.14 -23.84 -5.30
CA GLY A 116 2.13 -22.86 -5.69
C GLY A 116 2.68 -21.43 -5.77
N ALA A 117 1.78 -20.45 -5.84
CA ALA A 117 2.13 -19.04 -5.92
C ALA A 117 2.88 -18.58 -4.66
N ASN A 118 3.80 -17.64 -4.84
CA ASN A 118 4.57 -16.98 -3.79
C ASN A 118 4.19 -15.50 -3.70
N ILE A 119 4.45 -14.89 -2.54
CA ILE A 119 4.25 -13.45 -2.34
C ILE A 119 5.58 -12.77 -2.04
N THR A 120 5.89 -11.73 -2.80
CA THR A 120 7.05 -10.86 -2.56
C THR A 120 6.66 -9.73 -1.59
N ILE A 121 7.47 -9.52 -0.58
CA ILE A 121 7.35 -8.42 0.40
C ILE A 121 8.60 -7.55 0.26
N PRO A 122 8.48 -6.31 -0.24
CA PRO A 122 9.58 -5.36 -0.31
C PRO A 122 10.16 -5.07 1.08
N ASN A 123 11.40 -4.63 1.09
CA ASN A 123 12.05 -4.21 2.34
C ASN A 123 11.31 -3.04 2.99
N GLY A 124 11.06 -3.13 4.28
CA GLY A 124 10.32 -2.15 5.07
C GLY A 124 8.79 -2.34 5.02
N ASP A 125 8.27 -3.19 4.15
CA ASP A 125 6.84 -3.43 4.01
C ASP A 125 6.35 -4.55 4.94
N THR A 126 5.05 -4.48 5.26
CA THR A 126 4.29 -5.56 5.91
C THR A 126 3.12 -5.97 5.02
N LYS A 127 2.98 -7.27 4.77
CA LYS A 127 1.82 -7.84 4.07
C LYS A 127 1.04 -8.78 4.94
N VAL A 128 -0.27 -8.82 4.74
CA VAL A 128 -1.15 -9.87 5.30
C VAL A 128 -1.30 -10.94 4.24
N VAL A 129 -0.87 -12.15 4.57
CA VAL A 129 -0.94 -13.31 3.66
C VAL A 129 -1.69 -14.45 4.31
N TYR A 130 -2.25 -15.34 3.52
CA TYR A 130 -2.68 -16.64 4.00
C TYR A 130 -1.95 -17.76 3.27
N LEU A 131 -1.69 -18.82 4.03
CA LEU A 131 -1.13 -20.08 3.57
C LEU A 131 -2.32 -21.02 3.30
N ASP A 132 -2.42 -21.63 2.14
CA ASP A 132 -3.55 -22.51 1.81
C ASP A 132 -3.42 -23.95 2.29
N GLY A 133 -2.20 -24.37 2.69
CA GLY A 133 -1.94 -25.69 3.24
C GLY A 133 -2.16 -26.85 2.27
N ALA A 134 -2.13 -26.62 0.96
CA ALA A 134 -2.45 -27.62 -0.06
C ALA A 134 -1.36 -28.68 -0.30
N GLY A 135 -0.44 -28.86 0.64
CA GLY A 135 0.65 -29.84 0.56
C GLY A 135 1.71 -29.42 -0.46
N SER A 136 2.12 -30.34 -1.35
CA SER A 136 3.16 -30.04 -2.34
C SER A 136 2.80 -28.89 -3.28
N GLY A 137 1.51 -28.66 -3.52
CA GLY A 137 1.00 -27.56 -4.34
C GLY A 137 0.68 -26.28 -3.55
N ALA A 138 1.00 -26.22 -2.26
CA ALA A 138 0.62 -25.11 -1.39
C ALA A 138 1.09 -23.77 -1.93
N ALA A 139 0.21 -22.78 -1.80
CA ALA A 139 0.40 -21.42 -2.24
C ALA A 139 0.34 -20.43 -1.06
N VAL A 140 0.99 -19.30 -1.23
CA VAL A 140 0.86 -18.13 -0.38
C VAL A 140 0.09 -17.06 -1.16
N VAL A 141 -0.93 -16.48 -0.55
CA VAL A 141 -1.83 -15.53 -1.20
C VAL A 141 -1.88 -14.23 -0.39
N ASP A 142 -1.80 -13.10 -1.07
CA ASP A 142 -2.02 -11.79 -0.46
C ASP A 142 -3.50 -11.66 -0.07
N ALA A 143 -3.75 -11.52 1.24
CA ALA A 143 -5.12 -11.47 1.77
C ALA A 143 -5.86 -10.18 1.37
N PHE A 144 -5.13 -9.15 0.92
CA PHE A 144 -5.69 -7.86 0.53
C PHE A 144 -5.60 -7.57 -0.97
N ALA A 145 -5.16 -8.53 -1.80
CA ALA A 145 -5.07 -8.35 -3.25
C ALA A 145 -6.39 -7.90 -3.92
N SER A 146 -7.53 -8.19 -3.30
CA SER A 146 -8.86 -7.78 -3.76
C SER A 146 -9.67 -7.19 -2.61
N LEU A 147 -9.06 -6.30 -1.84
CA LEU A 147 -9.72 -5.67 -0.69
C LEU A 147 -10.92 -4.83 -1.16
N SER A 148 -12.12 -5.18 -0.65
CA SER A 148 -13.34 -4.39 -0.81
C SER A 148 -13.74 -3.79 0.51
N THR A 149 -13.85 -2.47 0.58
CA THR A 149 -14.28 -1.72 1.76
C THR A 149 -15.46 -0.83 1.42
N VAL A 150 -16.33 -0.56 2.39
CA VAL A 150 -17.40 0.44 2.23
C VAL A 150 -16.81 1.84 2.33
N ASP A 151 -15.99 2.07 3.35
CA ASP A 151 -15.30 3.33 3.60
C ASP A 151 -13.82 3.06 3.90
N LEU A 152 -12.92 3.83 3.27
CA LEU A 152 -11.49 3.84 3.58
C LEU A 152 -11.08 5.23 4.04
N LYS A 153 -10.63 5.36 5.30
CA LYS A 153 -10.06 6.59 5.85
C LYS A 153 -8.55 6.43 6.00
N VAL A 154 -7.79 7.16 5.21
CA VAL A 154 -6.33 7.29 5.36
C VAL A 154 -6.06 8.56 6.17
N GLN A 155 -5.31 8.45 7.27
CA GLN A 155 -5.07 9.58 8.20
C GLN A 155 -3.88 10.45 7.80
N ASP A 156 -3.01 9.93 6.93
CA ASP A 156 -1.83 10.58 6.43
C ASP A 156 -1.80 10.48 4.90
N ASP A 157 -0.78 9.98 4.28
CA ASP A 157 -0.64 9.90 2.83
C ASP A 157 -1.26 8.63 2.24
N LEU A 158 -1.91 8.76 1.08
CA LEU A 158 -2.30 7.63 0.22
C LEU A 158 -1.37 7.59 -0.99
N THR A 159 -0.57 6.53 -1.09
CA THR A 159 0.24 6.26 -2.28
C THR A 159 -0.45 5.24 -3.18
N VAL A 160 -0.76 5.64 -4.41
CA VAL A 160 -1.25 4.76 -5.47
C VAL A 160 -0.13 4.59 -6.49
N THR A 161 0.39 3.37 -6.63
CA THR A 161 1.57 3.08 -7.48
C THR A 161 1.23 2.85 -8.95
N ASP A 162 -0.04 2.72 -9.27
CA ASP A 162 -0.57 2.53 -10.63
C ASP A 162 -1.73 3.51 -10.84
N ASP A 163 -2.85 3.11 -11.40
CA ASP A 163 -3.98 3.98 -11.70
C ASP A 163 -4.95 4.12 -10.51
N ALA A 164 -5.48 5.33 -10.29
CA ALA A 164 -6.60 5.58 -9.39
C ALA A 164 -7.87 5.85 -10.20
N ALA A 165 -8.84 4.92 -10.15
CA ALA A 165 -10.16 5.10 -10.78
C ALA A 165 -11.18 5.58 -9.74
N VAL A 166 -11.75 6.78 -9.95
CA VAL A 166 -12.81 7.34 -9.11
C VAL A 166 -14.11 7.30 -9.86
N GLY A 167 -15.04 6.41 -9.46
CA GLY A 167 -16.32 6.22 -10.12
C GLY A 167 -17.39 7.32 -9.83
N GLY A 168 -17.12 8.17 -8.84
CA GLY A 168 -17.97 9.31 -8.46
C GLY A 168 -17.21 10.64 -8.55
N ALA A 169 -17.59 11.60 -7.73
CA ALA A 169 -16.90 12.88 -7.65
C ALA A 169 -15.61 12.76 -6.86
N LEU A 170 -14.52 13.38 -7.34
CA LEU A 170 -13.30 13.61 -6.57
C LEU A 170 -13.35 15.03 -5.99
N THR A 171 -13.36 15.17 -4.66
CA THR A 171 -13.25 16.45 -3.98
C THR A 171 -11.86 16.59 -3.39
N VAL A 172 -11.14 17.63 -3.79
CA VAL A 172 -9.81 17.98 -3.24
C VAL A 172 -9.89 19.37 -2.65
N THR A 173 -9.63 19.50 -1.34
CA THR A 173 -9.66 20.79 -0.63
C THR A 173 -8.32 21.53 -0.68
N GLY A 174 -7.28 20.88 -1.19
CA GLY A 174 -5.93 21.41 -1.33
C GLY A 174 -5.51 21.58 -2.79
N LEU A 175 -4.22 21.78 -2.99
CA LEU A 175 -3.62 21.90 -4.31
C LEU A 175 -3.59 20.54 -5.02
N ILE A 176 -3.94 20.52 -6.31
CA ILE A 176 -3.69 19.38 -7.21
C ILE A 176 -2.43 19.71 -8.02
N THR A 177 -1.36 18.93 -7.81
CA THR A 177 -0.12 19.05 -8.58
C THR A 177 -0.01 17.87 -9.55
N GLY A 178 -0.04 18.13 -10.84
CA GLY A 178 0.17 17.13 -11.89
C GLY A 178 1.50 17.39 -12.61
N ASN A 179 2.32 16.35 -12.77
CA ASN A 179 3.57 16.43 -13.52
C ASN A 179 3.40 15.98 -14.99
N ALA A 180 2.17 15.78 -15.44
CA ALA A 180 1.79 15.33 -16.77
C ALA A 180 0.57 16.10 -17.28
N ASN A 181 0.03 15.67 -18.41
CA ASN A 181 -1.15 16.30 -19.02
C ASN A 181 -2.42 16.10 -18.18
N LEU A 182 -3.26 17.14 -18.08
CA LEU A 182 -4.66 17.02 -17.68
C LEU A 182 -5.50 16.85 -18.93
N THR A 183 -6.20 15.72 -19.08
CA THR A 183 -7.14 15.48 -20.18
C THR A 183 -8.56 15.42 -19.63
N LEU A 184 -9.43 16.32 -20.11
CA LEU A 184 -10.86 16.26 -19.84
C LEU A 184 -11.56 15.59 -21.03
N GLY A 185 -11.97 14.33 -20.84
CA GLY A 185 -12.68 13.54 -21.85
C GLY A 185 -14.19 13.59 -21.66
N GLY A 186 -14.95 13.13 -22.68
CA GLY A 186 -16.41 13.04 -22.63
C GLY A 186 -17.09 13.79 -23.79
N THR A 187 -18.42 13.74 -23.83
CA THR A 187 -19.18 14.34 -24.92
C THR A 187 -19.23 15.87 -24.83
N THR A 188 -19.29 16.42 -23.61
CA THR A 188 -19.35 17.87 -23.34
C THR A 188 -18.50 18.18 -22.09
N PRO A 189 -17.15 18.02 -22.15
CA PRO A 189 -16.31 18.32 -21.01
C PRO A 189 -16.31 19.83 -20.71
N THR A 190 -16.37 20.19 -19.43
CA THR A 190 -16.34 21.57 -18.96
C THR A 190 -15.28 21.72 -17.88
N LEU A 191 -14.46 22.75 -17.95
CA LEU A 191 -13.61 23.24 -16.86
C LEU A 191 -14.25 24.52 -16.32
N THR A 192 -14.70 24.48 -15.07
CA THR A 192 -15.23 25.68 -14.37
C THR A 192 -14.13 26.18 -13.42
N ILE A 193 -13.81 27.45 -13.49
CA ILE A 193 -12.86 28.14 -12.62
C ILE A 193 -13.63 29.23 -11.89
N GLY A 194 -13.63 29.21 -10.55
CA GLY A 194 -14.41 30.10 -9.69
C GLY A 194 -15.68 29.45 -9.15
N ASP A 195 -16.29 30.11 -8.18
CA ASP A 195 -17.50 29.66 -7.47
C ASP A 195 -18.70 30.60 -7.61
N ALA A 196 -18.64 31.55 -8.55
CA ALA A 196 -19.58 32.65 -8.76
C ALA A 196 -19.57 33.70 -7.65
N GLY A 197 -18.50 33.80 -6.88
CA GLY A 197 -18.24 34.89 -5.96
C GLY A 197 -17.68 36.14 -6.67
N ALA A 198 -17.48 37.19 -5.90
CA ALA A 198 -16.91 38.47 -6.37
C ALA A 198 -15.35 38.36 -6.34
N GLU A 199 -14.78 37.46 -7.13
CA GLU A 199 -13.34 37.28 -7.22
C GLU A 199 -12.86 37.20 -8.67
N ASP A 200 -11.69 37.74 -8.94
CA ASP A 200 -11.00 37.53 -10.20
C ASP A 200 -10.58 36.04 -10.34
N THR A 201 -10.93 35.43 -11.45
CA THR A 201 -10.53 34.06 -11.76
C THR A 201 -9.66 34.00 -13.00
N LYS A 202 -8.69 33.06 -13.06
CA LYS A 202 -7.79 32.96 -14.20
C LYS A 202 -7.19 31.59 -14.42
N LEU A 203 -6.89 31.32 -15.70
CA LEU A 203 -5.94 30.31 -16.12
C LEU A 203 -4.60 31.00 -16.41
N VAL A 204 -3.53 30.56 -15.75
CA VAL A 204 -2.20 31.13 -15.92
C VAL A 204 -1.35 30.23 -16.80
N PHE A 205 -0.66 30.81 -17.74
CA PHE A 205 0.45 30.23 -18.49
C PHE A 205 1.74 30.74 -17.86
N ASP A 206 2.28 29.94 -16.92
CA ASP A 206 3.44 30.26 -16.10
C ASP A 206 4.73 30.06 -16.94
N GLY A 207 5.33 31.15 -17.36
CA GLY A 207 6.51 31.16 -18.22
C GLY A 207 7.75 31.64 -17.46
N ASN A 208 8.94 31.12 -17.82
CA ASN A 208 10.19 31.50 -17.16
C ASN A 208 10.52 33.00 -17.20
N ALA A 209 10.13 33.71 -18.27
CA ALA A 209 10.42 35.13 -18.44
C ALA A 209 9.20 36.01 -18.18
N GLN A 210 8.01 35.55 -18.52
CA GLN A 210 6.76 36.31 -18.44
C GLN A 210 5.58 35.36 -18.35
N ASP A 211 4.69 35.62 -17.42
CA ASP A 211 3.40 34.93 -17.27
C ASP A 211 2.35 35.61 -18.14
N PHE A 212 1.47 34.79 -18.73
CA PHE A 212 0.27 35.23 -19.40
C PHE A 212 -0.95 34.57 -18.76
N TYR A 213 -2.10 35.21 -18.84
CA TYR A 213 -3.35 34.66 -18.33
C TYR A 213 -4.53 34.89 -19.27
N VAL A 214 -5.55 34.05 -19.13
CA VAL A 214 -6.91 34.29 -19.53
C VAL A 214 -7.75 34.28 -18.26
N GLY A 215 -8.49 35.34 -17.99
CA GLY A 215 -9.22 35.45 -16.71
C GLY A 215 -10.43 36.35 -16.79
N LEU A 216 -11.24 36.30 -15.74
CA LEU A 216 -12.35 37.19 -15.50
C LEU A 216 -11.89 38.27 -14.51
N ASP A 217 -12.02 39.54 -14.87
CA ASP A 217 -11.90 40.70 -13.97
C ASP A 217 -13.30 40.99 -13.44
N ASP A 218 -13.60 40.56 -12.22
CA ASP A 218 -14.91 40.75 -11.62
C ASP A 218 -15.25 42.22 -11.39
N SER A 219 -14.24 43.04 -11.12
CA SER A 219 -14.44 44.49 -10.84
C SER A 219 -14.83 45.29 -12.08
N ALA A 220 -14.48 44.82 -13.26
CA ALA A 220 -14.80 45.45 -14.54
C ALA A 220 -15.87 44.66 -15.35
N ASP A 221 -16.26 43.46 -14.88
CA ASP A 221 -17.10 42.49 -15.60
C ASP A 221 -16.52 42.09 -16.98
N ASP A 222 -15.17 42.08 -17.11
CA ASP A 222 -14.45 41.86 -18.35
C ASP A 222 -13.80 40.46 -18.42
N LEU A 223 -13.91 39.76 -19.56
CA LEU A 223 -13.02 38.67 -19.91
C LEU A 223 -11.72 39.26 -20.46
N VAL A 224 -10.59 38.94 -19.82
CA VAL A 224 -9.29 39.54 -20.09
C VAL A 224 -8.25 38.50 -20.54
N ILE A 225 -7.47 38.85 -21.56
CA ILE A 225 -6.18 38.19 -21.87
C ILE A 225 -5.08 39.20 -21.60
N GLY A 226 -4.16 38.86 -20.68
CA GLY A 226 -3.14 39.80 -20.24
C GLY A 226 -1.85 39.12 -19.77
N LYS A 227 -0.92 39.92 -19.27
CA LYS A 227 0.37 39.48 -18.73
C LYS A 227 0.49 39.89 -17.25
N GLY A 228 1.33 39.10 -16.53
CA GLY A 228 1.62 39.34 -15.11
C GLY A 228 0.74 38.52 -14.17
N SER A 229 0.78 38.92 -12.89
CA SER A 229 0.15 38.13 -11.81
C SER A 229 -1.25 38.58 -11.41
N THR A 230 -1.68 39.82 -11.83
CA THR A 230 -2.96 40.43 -11.43
C THR A 230 -3.83 40.64 -12.65
N VAL A 231 -5.07 40.16 -12.58
CA VAL A 231 -6.07 40.32 -13.66
C VAL A 231 -6.41 41.81 -13.79
N GLY A 232 -6.68 42.26 -15.01
CA GLY A 232 -7.07 43.64 -15.30
C GLY A 232 -5.96 44.70 -15.28
N THR A 233 -4.78 44.41 -14.72
CA THR A 233 -3.70 45.42 -14.57
C THR A 233 -2.96 45.70 -15.87
N THR A 234 -2.70 44.69 -16.68
CA THR A 234 -1.98 44.77 -17.97
C THR A 234 -2.70 43.94 -19.06
N PRO A 235 -3.93 44.36 -19.43
CA PRO A 235 -4.66 43.65 -20.47
C PRO A 235 -4.04 43.90 -21.85
N ALA A 236 -3.94 42.86 -22.65
CA ALA A 236 -3.69 42.97 -24.09
C ALA A 236 -5.02 42.97 -24.87
N LEU A 237 -6.02 42.30 -24.34
CA LEU A 237 -7.37 42.21 -24.87
C LEU A 237 -8.37 42.14 -23.72
N SER A 238 -9.45 42.91 -23.78
CA SER A 238 -10.62 42.74 -22.93
C SER A 238 -11.90 42.63 -23.76
N ILE A 239 -12.89 41.91 -23.18
CA ILE A 239 -14.25 41.79 -23.71
C ILE A 239 -15.19 42.14 -22.58
N ASP A 240 -15.91 43.29 -22.69
CA ASP A 240 -16.83 43.73 -21.66
C ASP A 240 -18.18 42.96 -21.68
N GLU A 241 -19.04 43.28 -20.72
CA GLU A 241 -20.37 42.65 -20.56
C GLU A 241 -21.28 42.92 -21.78
N ASN A 242 -20.98 43.90 -22.63
CA ASN A 242 -21.70 44.20 -23.87
C ASN A 242 -21.06 43.54 -25.11
N LEU A 243 -20.03 42.68 -24.90
CA LEU A 243 -19.25 42.01 -25.94
C LEU A 243 -18.42 43.00 -26.81
N LEU A 244 -18.11 44.18 -26.29
CA LEU A 244 -17.17 45.08 -26.95
C LEU A 244 -15.75 44.58 -26.72
N VAL A 245 -15.03 44.39 -27.79
CA VAL A 245 -13.62 43.95 -27.77
C VAL A 245 -12.70 45.17 -27.81
N THR A 246 -11.87 45.30 -26.79
CA THR A 246 -10.81 46.35 -26.73
C THR A 246 -9.44 45.65 -26.83
N VAL A 247 -8.59 46.14 -27.72
CA VAL A 247 -7.19 45.73 -27.84
C VAL A 247 -6.35 46.91 -27.32
N SER A 248 -5.48 46.62 -26.32
CA SER A 248 -4.57 47.63 -25.79
C SER A 248 -3.48 47.98 -26.78
N ASP A 249 -3.38 49.22 -27.13
CA ASP A 249 -2.35 49.78 -28.03
C ASP A 249 -1.10 50.23 -27.22
N ASP A 250 -0.62 49.40 -26.31
CA ASP A 250 0.67 49.67 -25.66
C ASP A 250 1.82 49.25 -26.59
N VAL A 251 2.23 50.21 -27.39
CA VAL A 251 3.48 50.17 -28.18
C VAL A 251 4.61 50.72 -27.33
#